data_f0f1ee76eb4254e6d2e5e8b5e0f652e9
#
_entry.id   f0f1ee76eb4254e6d2e5e8b5e0f652e9
#
_cell.length_a   1.000
_cell.length_b   1.000
_cell.length_c   1.000
_cell.angle_alpha   90.00
_cell.angle_beta   90.00
_cell.angle_gamma   90.00
#
_symmetry.space_group_name_H-M   'P 1'
#
loop_
_entity.id
_entity.type
_entity.pdbx_description
1 polymer ?
#
loop_
_entity_poly.entity_id
_entity_poly.type
_entity_poly.pdbx_seq_one_letter_code
_entity_poly.pdbx_strand_id
1 'polypeptide(L)'
;MDVTHVSSFGKLSFVHVTVDTFSHVIIATAHTGEAVKDVIHLFTCFSYLGLPKALKTDNAPAYTSKSFQEFCIKFQIKPNTGIPYNPQGQAIVERAHQTLKIQIQKLKEEEFEYSSPHQILQHVLFIINILNTDSAGTTAMLRHGCPEQLNAKPLVKWKDLFSGQWKGPNPLLTSGRGYACIFPQDANSPIWVPDILIHHVSAPRISDSLAAMTPKKEGTSSTFAPPASTRNATSIGTTDIRDPG
;
A
#
# COMPACT_ATOMS: atom_id res chain seq x y z
N MET A 1 -1.57 15.92 -7.26
CA MET A 1 -3.04 15.74 -7.23
C MET A 1 -3.60 16.24 -8.54
N ASP A 2 -4.58 15.54 -9.08
CA ASP A 2 -5.21 15.85 -10.36
C ASP A 2 -6.54 15.10 -10.49
N VAL A 3 -7.40 15.47 -11.45
CA VAL A 3 -8.69 14.85 -11.71
C VAL A 3 -8.64 14.08 -13.02
N THR A 4 -9.14 12.83 -13.01
CA THR A 4 -9.31 12.06 -14.24
C THR A 4 -10.76 11.68 -14.46
N HIS A 5 -11.15 11.48 -15.71
CA HIS A 5 -12.49 11.07 -16.08
C HIS A 5 -12.58 9.56 -16.32
N VAL A 6 -13.56 8.91 -15.65
CA VAL A 6 -13.90 7.49 -15.80
C VAL A 6 -15.36 7.39 -16.22
N SER A 7 -15.62 7.38 -17.53
CA SER A 7 -16.98 7.43 -18.10
C SER A 7 -17.91 6.32 -17.60
N SER A 8 -17.34 5.16 -17.30
CA SER A 8 -18.10 4.00 -16.80
C SER A 8 -18.67 4.17 -15.39
N PHE A 9 -18.30 5.22 -14.67
CA PHE A 9 -18.85 5.53 -13.35
C PHE A 9 -20.12 6.40 -13.39
N GLY A 10 -20.62 6.71 -14.59
CA GLY A 10 -21.85 7.45 -14.79
C GLY A 10 -21.80 8.85 -14.16
N LYS A 11 -22.68 9.15 -13.21
CA LYS A 11 -22.72 10.45 -12.53
C LYS A 11 -21.48 10.72 -11.67
N LEU A 12 -20.75 9.71 -11.22
CA LEU A 12 -19.54 9.83 -10.40
C LEU A 12 -18.26 9.71 -11.23
N SER A 13 -18.29 10.20 -12.48
CA SER A 13 -17.23 10.02 -13.46
C SER A 13 -15.96 10.83 -13.21
N PHE A 14 -16.00 11.85 -12.34
CA PHE A 14 -14.83 12.63 -11.98
C PHE A 14 -14.11 11.98 -10.81
N VAL A 15 -12.93 11.44 -11.08
CA VAL A 15 -12.12 10.75 -10.06
C VAL A 15 -10.94 11.65 -9.68
N HIS A 16 -10.97 12.13 -8.45
CA HIS A 16 -9.87 12.91 -7.87
C HIS A 16 -8.79 11.95 -7.40
N VAL A 17 -7.56 12.19 -7.82
CA VAL A 17 -6.42 11.30 -7.57
C VAL A 17 -5.29 12.08 -6.91
N THR A 18 -4.80 11.58 -5.80
CA THR A 18 -3.60 12.09 -5.13
C THR A 18 -2.58 10.95 -5.02
N VAL A 19 -1.32 11.28 -5.24
CA VAL A 19 -0.21 10.34 -5.11
C VAL A 19 0.79 10.91 -4.10
N ASP A 20 1.14 10.12 -3.11
CA ASP A 20 2.28 10.44 -2.26
C ASP A 20 3.58 10.19 -3.06
N THR A 21 4.36 11.25 -3.26
CA THR A 21 5.55 11.18 -4.12
C THR A 21 6.68 10.35 -3.55
N PHE A 22 6.66 10.08 -2.25
CA PHE A 22 7.65 9.23 -1.58
C PHE A 22 7.31 7.74 -1.67
N SER A 23 6.12 7.37 -1.20
CA SER A 23 5.70 5.98 -1.12
C SER A 23 5.04 5.45 -2.38
N HIS A 24 4.57 6.35 -3.26
CA HIS A 24 3.70 6.05 -4.41
C HIS A 24 2.31 5.52 -4.03
N VAL A 25 1.87 5.69 -2.78
CA VAL A 25 0.48 5.39 -2.39
C VAL A 25 -0.46 6.30 -3.17
N ILE A 26 -1.50 5.69 -3.74
CA ILE A 26 -2.55 6.38 -4.49
C ILE A 26 -3.81 6.43 -3.64
N ILE A 27 -4.38 7.62 -3.50
CA ILE A 27 -5.73 7.82 -2.96
C ILE A 27 -6.60 8.37 -4.08
N ALA A 28 -7.78 7.78 -4.26
CA ALA A 28 -8.74 8.21 -5.27
C ALA A 28 -10.16 8.22 -4.72
N THR A 29 -10.94 9.21 -5.10
CA THR A 29 -12.35 9.35 -4.73
C THR A 29 -13.18 9.78 -5.95
N ALA A 30 -14.39 9.21 -6.08
CA ALA A 30 -15.28 9.49 -7.21
C ALA A 30 -16.31 10.58 -6.85
N HIS A 31 -16.49 11.54 -7.74
CA HIS A 31 -17.34 12.71 -7.54
C HIS A 31 -18.16 13.02 -8.79
N THR A 32 -19.16 13.91 -8.64
CA THR A 32 -20.04 14.36 -9.73
C THR A 32 -19.49 15.56 -10.51
N GLY A 33 -18.35 16.12 -10.10
CA GLY A 33 -17.72 17.28 -10.71
C GLY A 33 -16.35 17.56 -10.11
N GLU A 34 -15.65 18.55 -10.66
CA GLU A 34 -14.28 18.90 -10.29
C GLU A 34 -14.22 19.89 -9.11
N ALA A 35 -15.16 20.82 -9.01
CA ALA A 35 -14.94 22.05 -8.25
C ALA A 35 -15.27 22.02 -6.76
N VAL A 36 -16.24 21.23 -6.30
CA VAL A 36 -16.83 21.45 -4.96
C VAL A 36 -16.31 20.50 -3.89
N LYS A 37 -15.63 19.43 -4.27
CA LYS A 37 -15.34 18.31 -3.37
C LYS A 37 -13.86 18.03 -3.19
N ASP A 38 -12.99 18.90 -3.67
CA ASP A 38 -11.54 18.79 -3.48
C ASP A 38 -11.18 18.72 -2.00
N VAL A 39 -11.90 19.49 -1.16
CA VAL A 39 -11.70 19.48 0.29
C VAL A 39 -12.03 18.11 0.89
N ILE A 40 -13.12 17.47 0.44
CA ILE A 40 -13.50 16.13 0.92
C ILE A 40 -12.42 15.12 0.51
N HIS A 41 -11.96 15.18 -0.74
CA HIS A 41 -10.87 14.34 -1.22
C HIS A 41 -9.60 14.56 -0.40
N LEU A 42 -9.22 15.82 -0.13
CA LEU A 42 -8.06 16.14 0.69
C LEU A 42 -8.18 15.64 2.12
N PHE A 43 -9.34 15.77 2.76
CA PHE A 43 -9.54 15.18 4.09
C PHE A 43 -9.39 13.66 4.08
N THR A 44 -9.87 12.99 3.02
CA THR A 44 -9.63 11.56 2.83
C THR A 44 -8.13 11.28 2.72
N CYS A 45 -7.39 12.05 1.91
CA CYS A 45 -5.93 11.90 1.82
C CYS A 45 -5.25 12.10 3.17
N PHE A 46 -5.61 13.14 3.92
CA PHE A 46 -5.00 13.45 5.22
C PHE A 46 -5.29 12.38 6.29
N SER A 47 -6.45 11.76 6.24
CA SER A 47 -6.80 10.68 7.17
C SER A 47 -5.98 9.41 6.96
N TYR A 48 -5.52 9.16 5.73
CA TYR A 48 -4.70 7.97 5.39
C TYR A 48 -3.20 8.26 5.36
N LEU A 49 -2.80 9.43 4.86
CA LEU A 49 -1.39 9.75 4.60
C LEU A 49 -0.79 10.76 5.59
N GLY A 50 -1.62 11.34 6.46
CA GLY A 50 -1.22 12.49 7.26
C GLY A 50 -1.18 13.79 6.48
N LEU A 51 -0.80 14.90 7.14
CA LEU A 51 -0.70 16.22 6.53
C LEU A 51 0.58 16.34 5.68
N PRO A 52 0.47 16.67 4.37
CA PRO A 52 1.65 16.85 3.54
C PRO A 52 2.30 18.22 3.82
N LYS A 53 3.62 18.32 3.66
CA LYS A 53 4.34 19.61 3.70
C LYS A 53 4.01 20.48 2.48
N ALA A 54 3.77 19.87 1.35
CA ALA A 54 3.46 20.55 0.10
C ALA A 54 2.48 19.73 -0.73
N LEU A 55 1.60 20.41 -1.47
CA LEU A 55 0.64 19.80 -2.38
C LEU A 55 0.86 20.36 -3.78
N LYS A 56 1.15 19.48 -4.75
CA LYS A 56 1.30 19.85 -6.15
C LYS A 56 0.01 19.56 -6.92
N THR A 57 -0.49 20.56 -7.62
CA THR A 57 -1.70 20.50 -8.46
C THR A 57 -1.40 21.08 -9.85
N ASP A 58 -2.32 20.92 -10.77
CA ASP A 58 -2.37 21.71 -11.99
C ASP A 58 -2.83 23.16 -11.71
N ASN A 59 -3.01 23.95 -12.78
CA ASN A 59 -3.48 25.32 -12.71
C ASN A 59 -5.01 25.43 -12.88
N ALA A 60 -5.76 24.36 -12.63
CA ALA A 60 -7.22 24.40 -12.74
C ALA A 60 -7.82 25.48 -11.78
N PRO A 61 -8.93 26.11 -12.16
CA PRO A 61 -9.54 27.20 -11.37
C PRO A 61 -9.85 26.79 -9.93
N ALA A 62 -10.18 25.53 -9.69
CA ALA A 62 -10.43 24.99 -8.34
C ALA A 62 -9.20 25.17 -7.42
N TYR A 63 -8.01 24.85 -7.91
CA TYR A 63 -6.76 24.89 -7.15
C TYR A 63 -6.10 26.26 -7.07
N THR A 64 -6.47 27.17 -7.97
CA THR A 64 -6.03 28.58 -7.92
C THR A 64 -6.99 29.48 -7.16
N SER A 65 -8.12 28.97 -6.70
CA SER A 65 -9.12 29.72 -5.97
C SER A 65 -8.61 30.22 -4.62
N LYS A 66 -9.12 31.37 -4.18
CA LYS A 66 -8.78 31.97 -2.89
C LYS A 66 -9.12 31.02 -1.72
N SER A 67 -10.27 30.34 -1.81
CA SER A 67 -10.73 29.39 -0.79
C SER A 67 -9.76 28.19 -0.64
N PHE A 68 -9.21 27.68 -1.73
CA PHE A 68 -8.23 26.62 -1.70
C PHE A 68 -6.90 27.09 -1.09
N GLN A 69 -6.46 28.30 -1.40
CA GLN A 69 -5.25 28.87 -0.81
C GLN A 69 -5.41 29.09 0.70
N GLU A 70 -6.54 29.66 1.14
CA GLU A 70 -6.87 29.81 2.56
C GLU A 70 -6.91 28.47 3.29
N PHE A 71 -7.46 27.42 2.65
CA PHE A 71 -7.45 26.07 3.18
C PHE A 71 -6.00 25.55 3.37
N CYS A 72 -5.15 25.69 2.36
CA CYS A 72 -3.75 25.29 2.45
C CYS A 72 -3.00 26.03 3.57
N ILE A 73 -3.21 27.35 3.69
CA ILE A 73 -2.63 28.16 4.76
C ILE A 73 -3.08 27.65 6.14
N LYS A 74 -4.38 27.40 6.32
CA LYS A 74 -4.94 26.90 7.57
C LYS A 74 -4.28 25.60 8.05
N PHE A 75 -3.94 24.71 7.13
CA PHE A 75 -3.28 23.43 7.44
C PHE A 75 -1.76 23.46 7.27
N GLN A 76 -1.16 24.65 7.06
CA GLN A 76 0.28 24.86 6.86
C GLN A 76 0.86 24.05 5.69
N ILE A 77 0.05 23.83 4.66
CA ILE A 77 0.44 23.12 3.44
C ILE A 77 0.91 24.14 2.41
N LYS A 78 2.08 23.92 1.80
CA LYS A 78 2.57 24.76 0.71
C LYS A 78 1.91 24.34 -0.61
N PRO A 79 1.00 25.15 -1.20
CA PRO A 79 0.47 24.85 -2.52
C PRO A 79 1.53 25.14 -3.59
N ASN A 80 1.75 24.19 -4.48
CA ASN A 80 2.62 24.30 -5.64
C ASN A 80 1.79 24.04 -6.89
N THR A 81 1.41 25.08 -7.62
CA THR A 81 0.78 24.96 -8.92
C THR A 81 1.82 24.63 -10.00
N GLY A 82 1.40 23.87 -11.02
CA GLY A 82 2.29 23.50 -12.12
C GLY A 82 2.82 24.75 -12.86
N ILE A 83 4.08 24.71 -13.27
CA ILE A 83 4.62 25.72 -14.19
C ILE A 83 3.95 25.46 -15.55
N PRO A 84 3.32 26.47 -16.19
CA PRO A 84 2.78 26.31 -17.53
C PRO A 84 3.83 25.72 -18.49
N TYR A 85 3.41 24.83 -19.37
CA TYR A 85 4.25 24.15 -20.36
C TYR A 85 5.36 23.23 -19.80
N ASN A 86 5.27 22.79 -18.53
CA ASN A 86 6.18 21.78 -17.99
C ASN A 86 5.48 20.40 -17.87
N PRO A 87 5.53 19.56 -18.90
CA PRO A 87 4.85 18.26 -18.90
C PRO A 87 5.39 17.27 -17.86
N GLN A 88 6.67 17.39 -17.50
CA GLN A 88 7.25 16.49 -16.48
C GLN A 88 6.69 16.75 -15.08
N GLY A 89 6.11 17.92 -14.86
CA GLY A 89 5.55 18.29 -13.58
C GLY A 89 4.40 17.42 -13.09
N GLN A 90 3.64 16.78 -13.98
CA GLN A 90 2.46 15.96 -13.69
C GLN A 90 2.64 14.46 -13.99
N ALA A 91 3.81 14.06 -14.54
CA ALA A 91 4.05 12.70 -15.00
C ALA A 91 3.77 11.60 -13.96
N ILE A 92 3.92 11.89 -12.66
CA ILE A 92 3.64 10.92 -11.58
C ILE A 92 2.14 10.66 -11.48
N VAL A 93 1.30 11.71 -11.44
CA VAL A 93 -0.14 11.56 -11.31
C VAL A 93 -0.78 11.04 -12.60
N GLU A 94 -0.26 11.44 -13.77
CA GLU A 94 -0.69 10.91 -15.07
C GLU A 94 -0.46 9.39 -15.16
N ARG A 95 0.71 8.92 -14.72
CA ARG A 95 1.00 7.48 -14.63
C ARG A 95 0.08 6.77 -13.66
N ALA A 96 -0.25 7.40 -12.53
CA ALA A 96 -1.23 6.86 -11.59
C ALA A 96 -2.63 6.77 -12.21
N HIS A 97 -3.05 7.75 -13.01
CA HIS A 97 -4.31 7.69 -13.78
C HIS A 97 -4.36 6.50 -14.73
N GLN A 98 -3.27 6.25 -15.46
CA GLN A 98 -3.18 5.10 -16.36
C GLN A 98 -3.27 3.78 -15.58
N THR A 99 -2.50 3.63 -14.51
CA THR A 99 -2.52 2.45 -13.66
C THR A 99 -3.93 2.18 -13.10
N LEU A 100 -4.58 3.22 -12.59
CA LEU A 100 -5.93 3.16 -12.03
C LEU A 100 -6.96 2.73 -13.09
N LYS A 101 -6.92 3.32 -14.28
CA LYS A 101 -7.83 2.97 -15.40
C LYS A 101 -7.63 1.53 -15.87
N ILE A 102 -6.39 1.06 -15.98
CA ILE A 102 -6.09 -0.33 -16.35
C ILE A 102 -6.64 -1.30 -15.30
N GLN A 103 -6.48 -1.03 -14.01
CA GLN A 103 -7.00 -1.89 -12.96
C GLN A 103 -8.54 -1.87 -12.90
N ILE A 104 -9.18 -0.72 -13.10
CA ILE A 104 -10.65 -0.64 -13.22
C ILE A 104 -11.15 -1.50 -14.39
N GLN A 105 -10.46 -1.47 -15.54
CA GLN A 105 -10.81 -2.28 -16.70
C GLN A 105 -10.71 -3.77 -16.38
N LYS A 106 -9.61 -4.21 -15.78
CA LYS A 106 -9.40 -5.62 -15.40
C LYS A 106 -10.49 -6.13 -14.45
N LEU A 107 -10.84 -5.37 -13.40
CA LEU A 107 -11.89 -5.76 -12.46
C LEU A 107 -13.25 -5.90 -13.11
N LYS A 108 -13.53 -5.15 -14.19
CA LYS A 108 -14.80 -5.30 -14.94
C LYS A 108 -14.83 -6.56 -15.78
N GLU A 109 -13.70 -7.05 -16.22
CA GLU A 109 -13.57 -8.29 -17.00
C GLU A 109 -13.68 -9.54 -16.11
N GLU A 110 -13.44 -9.41 -14.78
CA GLU A 110 -13.47 -10.51 -13.81
C GLU A 110 -14.86 -10.84 -13.23
N GLU A 111 -15.96 -10.32 -13.82
CA GLU A 111 -17.35 -10.57 -13.42
C GLU A 111 -17.68 -10.29 -11.94
N PHE A 112 -16.91 -9.47 -11.25
CA PHE A 112 -17.27 -9.05 -9.91
C PHE A 112 -18.46 -8.09 -9.93
N GLU A 113 -19.57 -8.47 -9.29
CA GLU A 113 -20.72 -7.59 -9.10
C GLU A 113 -20.40 -6.47 -8.09
N TYR A 114 -19.98 -5.32 -8.61
CA TYR A 114 -19.83 -4.12 -7.79
C TYR A 114 -21.09 -3.26 -7.87
N SER A 115 -21.65 -2.91 -6.73
CA SER A 115 -22.87 -2.10 -6.67
C SER A 115 -22.59 -0.60 -6.87
N SER A 116 -21.33 -0.15 -6.76
CA SER A 116 -21.02 1.28 -6.86
C SER A 116 -19.60 1.58 -7.32
N PRO A 117 -19.36 2.76 -7.96
CA PRO A 117 -18.03 3.26 -8.29
C PRO A 117 -17.07 3.33 -7.10
N HIS A 118 -17.58 3.62 -5.90
CA HIS A 118 -16.78 3.65 -4.67
C HIS A 118 -16.20 2.29 -4.32
N GLN A 119 -16.98 1.23 -4.44
CA GLN A 119 -16.52 -0.14 -4.18
C GLN A 119 -15.45 -0.56 -5.19
N ILE A 120 -15.64 -0.24 -6.47
CA ILE A 120 -14.63 -0.49 -7.51
C ILE A 120 -13.33 0.23 -7.16
N LEU A 121 -13.38 1.52 -6.81
CA LEU A 121 -12.19 2.28 -6.43
C LEU A 121 -11.51 1.71 -5.19
N GLN A 122 -12.25 1.35 -4.15
CA GLN A 122 -11.68 0.74 -2.95
C GLN A 122 -10.93 -0.55 -3.27
N HIS A 123 -11.49 -1.42 -4.11
CA HIS A 123 -10.83 -2.66 -4.51
C HIS A 123 -9.59 -2.38 -5.37
N VAL A 124 -9.68 -1.48 -6.35
CA VAL A 124 -8.52 -1.07 -7.17
C VAL A 124 -7.40 -0.50 -6.31
N LEU A 125 -7.72 0.38 -5.37
CA LEU A 125 -6.73 0.97 -4.47
C LEU A 125 -6.10 -0.07 -3.54
N PHE A 126 -6.87 -1.05 -3.08
CA PHE A 126 -6.34 -2.19 -2.32
C PHE A 126 -5.32 -2.97 -3.14
N ILE A 127 -5.64 -3.30 -4.40
CA ILE A 127 -4.70 -4.01 -5.30
C ILE A 127 -3.43 -3.17 -5.51
N ILE A 128 -3.57 -1.89 -5.86
CA ILE A 128 -2.43 -1.04 -6.22
C ILE A 128 -1.52 -0.78 -5.01
N ASN A 129 -2.11 -0.46 -3.85
CA ASN A 129 -1.34 0.01 -2.69
C ASN A 129 -0.82 -1.13 -1.81
N ILE A 130 -1.53 -2.29 -1.78
CA ILE A 130 -1.27 -3.36 -0.81
C ILE A 130 -0.82 -4.66 -1.47
N LEU A 131 -1.35 -5.02 -2.64
CA LEU A 131 -0.99 -6.27 -3.29
C LEU A 131 0.16 -6.13 -4.30
N ASN A 132 0.20 -5.02 -5.05
CA ASN A 132 1.26 -4.80 -6.02
C ASN A 132 2.58 -4.48 -5.31
N THR A 133 3.60 -5.23 -5.65
CA THR A 133 4.97 -5.03 -5.15
C THR A 133 5.87 -4.48 -6.25
N ASP A 134 6.88 -3.72 -5.85
CA ASP A 134 7.98 -3.32 -6.72
C ASP A 134 9.02 -4.45 -6.90
N SER A 135 10.10 -4.16 -7.61
CA SER A 135 11.20 -5.10 -7.82
C SER A 135 11.89 -5.56 -6.54
N ALA A 136 11.76 -4.80 -5.45
CA ALA A 136 12.29 -5.15 -4.13
C ALA A 136 11.27 -5.94 -3.28
N GLY A 137 10.08 -6.24 -3.80
CA GLY A 137 9.00 -6.93 -3.09
C GLY A 137 8.26 -6.05 -2.08
N THR A 138 8.39 -4.72 -2.18
CA THR A 138 7.80 -3.76 -1.25
C THR A 138 6.54 -3.14 -1.84
N THR A 139 5.45 -3.09 -1.07
CA THR A 139 4.22 -2.42 -1.50
C THR A 139 4.27 -0.92 -1.22
N ALA A 140 3.44 -0.14 -1.90
CA ALA A 140 3.36 1.30 -1.67
C ALA A 140 2.97 1.63 -0.21
N MET A 141 2.00 0.92 0.35
CA MET A 141 1.54 1.14 1.73
C MET A 141 2.61 0.78 2.77
N LEU A 142 3.37 -0.30 2.55
CA LEU A 142 4.47 -0.66 3.44
C LEU A 142 5.57 0.40 3.42
N ARG A 143 5.89 0.94 2.23
CA ARG A 143 6.85 2.04 2.07
C ARG A 143 6.39 3.31 2.78
N HIS A 144 5.09 3.58 2.80
CA HIS A 144 4.52 4.72 3.52
C HIS A 144 4.63 4.56 5.04
N GLY A 145 4.29 3.37 5.56
CA GLY A 145 4.26 3.09 7.00
C GLY A 145 5.63 2.86 7.65
N CYS A 146 6.65 2.48 6.86
CA CYS A 146 7.98 2.11 7.37
C CYS A 146 9.12 2.84 6.63
N PRO A 147 9.17 4.19 6.67
CA PRO A 147 10.18 4.96 5.96
C PRO A 147 11.61 4.64 6.44
N GLU A 148 11.78 4.24 7.69
CA GLU A 148 13.08 3.88 8.27
C GLU A 148 13.66 2.60 7.66
N GLN A 149 12.82 1.62 7.32
CA GLN A 149 13.27 0.39 6.67
C GLN A 149 13.77 0.63 5.24
N LEU A 150 13.28 1.67 4.57
CA LEU A 150 13.72 2.07 3.24
C LEU A 150 15.04 2.84 3.25
N ASN A 151 15.34 3.50 4.37
CA ASN A 151 16.62 4.16 4.60
C ASN A 151 17.68 3.19 5.14
N ALA A 152 17.29 2.02 5.61
CA ALA A 152 18.23 0.96 5.97
C ALA A 152 18.94 0.49 4.71
N LYS A 153 20.27 0.71 4.67
CA LYS A 153 21.10 0.21 3.56
C LYS A 153 20.94 -1.31 3.49
N PRO A 154 20.65 -1.87 2.30
CA PRO A 154 20.52 -3.30 2.17
C PRO A 154 21.78 -4.00 2.66
N LEU A 155 21.60 -5.08 3.42
CA LEU A 155 22.71 -5.88 3.90
C LEU A 155 23.08 -6.91 2.84
N VAL A 156 24.40 -7.08 2.64
CA VAL A 156 24.94 -8.04 1.68
C VAL A 156 26.02 -8.89 2.31
N LYS A 157 26.07 -10.16 1.94
CA LYS A 157 27.24 -11.00 2.10
C LYS A 157 28.12 -10.87 0.85
N TRP A 158 29.41 -10.88 1.02
CA TRP A 158 30.36 -10.73 -0.07
C TRP A 158 31.52 -11.69 0.07
N LYS A 159 32.06 -12.12 -1.04
CA LYS A 159 33.22 -13.04 -1.07
C LYS A 159 34.49 -12.22 -1.11
N ASP A 160 35.33 -12.40 -0.10
CA ASP A 160 36.64 -11.76 -0.02
C ASP A 160 37.57 -12.36 -1.09
N LEU A 161 38.10 -11.51 -1.95
CA LEU A 161 38.97 -11.91 -3.07
C LEU A 161 40.29 -12.53 -2.61
N PHE A 162 40.79 -12.17 -1.42
CA PHE A 162 42.07 -12.70 -0.91
C PHE A 162 41.91 -14.01 -0.18
N SER A 163 40.93 -14.11 0.72
CA SER A 163 40.70 -15.33 1.51
C SER A 163 39.77 -16.32 0.83
N GLY A 164 39.01 -15.90 -0.19
CA GLY A 164 37.98 -16.69 -0.84
C GLY A 164 36.76 -17.02 0.04
N GLN A 165 36.69 -16.46 1.25
CA GLN A 165 35.62 -16.69 2.21
C GLN A 165 34.48 -15.67 2.07
N TRP A 166 33.25 -16.13 2.41
CA TRP A 166 32.09 -15.24 2.49
C TRP A 166 32.11 -14.46 3.80
N LYS A 167 32.06 -13.13 3.71
CA LYS A 167 32.01 -12.18 4.83
C LYS A 167 30.67 -11.43 4.87
N GLY A 168 30.35 -10.80 6.00
CA GLY A 168 29.15 -10.03 6.22
C GLY A 168 28.14 -10.75 7.12
N PRO A 169 26.90 -10.21 7.31
CA PRO A 169 26.32 -9.15 6.45
C PRO A 169 26.88 -7.74 6.71
N ASN A 170 27.11 -6.98 5.64
CA ASN A 170 27.59 -5.60 5.70
C ASN A 170 26.66 -4.66 4.90
N PRO A 171 26.57 -3.35 5.23
CA PRO A 171 25.77 -2.41 4.50
C PRO A 171 26.27 -2.21 3.06
N LEU A 172 25.38 -2.32 2.08
CA LEU A 172 25.60 -1.91 0.70
C LEU A 172 25.41 -0.41 0.59
N LEU A 173 26.48 0.32 0.28
CA LEU A 173 26.45 1.77 0.16
C LEU A 173 25.87 2.23 -1.19
N THR A 174 26.33 1.61 -2.26
CA THR A 174 25.89 1.85 -3.64
C THR A 174 26.33 0.72 -4.55
N SER A 175 25.68 0.58 -5.70
CA SER A 175 26.07 -0.37 -6.75
C SER A 175 25.95 0.26 -8.13
N GLY A 176 26.78 -0.20 -9.07
CA GLY A 176 26.73 0.25 -10.45
C GLY A 176 27.92 -0.27 -11.27
N ARG A 177 27.72 -0.38 -12.59
CA ARG A 177 28.74 -0.82 -13.56
C ARG A 177 29.38 -2.17 -13.22
N GLY A 178 28.63 -3.12 -12.63
CA GLY A 178 29.11 -4.44 -12.27
C GLY A 178 29.91 -4.50 -10.95
N TYR A 179 29.88 -3.45 -10.14
CA TYR A 179 30.52 -3.38 -8.83
C TYR A 179 29.55 -2.88 -7.78
N ALA A 180 29.75 -3.35 -6.54
CA ALA A 180 29.07 -2.85 -5.36
C ALA A 180 30.07 -2.30 -4.34
N CYS A 181 29.74 -1.16 -3.74
CA CYS A 181 30.49 -0.55 -2.67
C CYS A 181 29.86 -0.96 -1.33
N ILE A 182 30.64 -1.60 -0.49
CA ILE A 182 30.21 -2.09 0.84
C ILE A 182 31.11 -1.50 1.92
N PHE A 183 30.57 -1.39 3.14
CA PHE A 183 31.33 -0.95 4.30
C PHE A 183 31.47 -2.11 5.29
N PRO A 184 32.60 -2.85 5.28
CA PRO A 184 32.87 -3.88 6.27
C PRO A 184 32.97 -3.30 7.67
N GLN A 185 32.50 -4.02 8.69
CA GLN A 185 32.55 -3.56 10.08
C GLN A 185 33.96 -3.45 10.64
N ASP A 186 34.87 -4.22 10.10
CA ASP A 186 36.29 -4.34 10.48
C ASP A 186 37.23 -3.48 9.59
N ALA A 187 36.68 -2.69 8.66
CA ALA A 187 37.44 -1.82 7.80
C ALA A 187 37.20 -0.33 8.10
N ASN A 188 38.25 0.46 8.00
CA ASN A 188 38.17 1.92 8.19
C ASN A 188 37.69 2.67 6.92
N SER A 189 37.46 1.97 5.81
CA SER A 189 37.05 2.55 4.53
C SER A 189 36.15 1.59 3.76
N PRO A 190 35.25 2.11 2.91
CA PRO A 190 34.45 1.26 2.03
C PRO A 190 35.32 0.56 0.98
N ILE A 191 34.89 -0.62 0.57
CA ILE A 191 35.54 -1.41 -0.46
C ILE A 191 34.62 -1.64 -1.64
N TRP A 192 35.18 -1.80 -2.83
CA TRP A 192 34.46 -2.15 -4.05
C TRP A 192 34.64 -3.64 -4.35
N VAL A 193 33.52 -4.33 -4.53
CA VAL A 193 33.49 -5.78 -4.81
C VAL A 193 32.70 -6.00 -6.10
N PRO A 194 33.10 -6.89 -7.02
CA PRO A 194 32.30 -7.25 -8.18
C PRO A 194 30.92 -7.78 -7.78
N ASP A 195 29.86 -7.36 -8.47
CA ASP A 195 28.47 -7.77 -8.16
C ASP A 195 28.27 -9.27 -8.16
N ILE A 196 29.01 -10.00 -9.00
CA ILE A 196 29.01 -11.48 -9.06
C ILE A 196 29.43 -12.15 -7.73
N LEU A 197 30.15 -11.43 -6.89
CA LEU A 197 30.65 -11.89 -5.59
C LEU A 197 29.80 -11.37 -4.42
N ILE A 198 28.56 -10.94 -4.69
CA ILE A 198 27.65 -10.39 -3.69
C ILE A 198 26.36 -11.21 -3.62
N HIS A 199 25.92 -11.50 -2.40
CA HIS A 199 24.62 -12.05 -2.11
C HIS A 199 23.82 -11.08 -1.24
N HIS A 200 22.67 -10.62 -1.74
CA HIS A 200 21.73 -9.83 -0.94
C HIS A 200 21.15 -10.70 0.19
N VAL A 201 21.22 -10.18 1.41
CA VAL A 201 20.55 -10.79 2.56
C VAL A 201 19.10 -10.30 2.53
N SER A 202 18.18 -11.19 2.15
CA SER A 202 16.76 -10.88 2.20
C SER A 202 16.38 -10.59 3.66
N ALA A 203 15.75 -9.45 3.91
CA ALA A 203 15.06 -9.22 5.17
C ALA A 203 14.02 -10.33 5.36
N PRO A 204 13.82 -10.87 6.58
CA PRO A 204 12.79 -11.88 6.83
C PRO A 204 11.45 -11.32 6.35
N ARG A 205 10.73 -12.09 5.53
CA ARG A 205 9.41 -11.68 5.05
C ARG A 205 8.51 -11.52 6.27
N ILE A 206 7.63 -10.52 6.23
CA ILE A 206 6.66 -10.26 7.32
C ILE A 206 5.81 -11.51 7.60
N SER A 207 5.60 -12.38 6.61
CA SER A 207 5.00 -13.72 6.77
C SER A 207 5.74 -14.60 7.78
N ASP A 208 7.07 -14.51 7.86
CA ASP A 208 7.87 -15.35 8.75
C ASP A 208 7.87 -14.85 10.19
N SER A 209 7.72 -13.53 10.38
CA SER A 209 7.55 -12.93 11.70
C SER A 209 6.15 -13.16 12.29
N LEU A 210 5.11 -13.23 11.44
CA LEU A 210 3.75 -13.61 11.89
C LEU A 210 3.67 -15.10 12.26
N ALA A 211 4.38 -15.97 11.55
CA ALA A 211 4.45 -17.42 11.87
C ALA A 211 5.19 -17.69 13.18
N ALA A 212 6.15 -16.83 13.54
CA ALA A 212 6.88 -16.93 14.81
C ALA A 212 6.08 -16.46 16.03
N MET A 213 4.99 -15.71 15.83
CA MET A 213 4.10 -15.22 16.88
C MET A 213 2.92 -16.16 17.18
N THR A 214 2.74 -17.26 16.46
CA THR A 214 1.76 -18.28 16.84
C THR A 214 2.30 -19.09 18.01
N PRO A 215 1.60 -19.12 19.17
CA PRO A 215 2.08 -19.90 20.29
C PRO A 215 2.09 -21.37 19.91
N LYS A 216 3.24 -22.04 20.07
CA LYS A 216 3.34 -23.50 19.99
C LYS A 216 2.31 -24.08 20.95
N LYS A 217 1.31 -24.77 20.42
CA LYS A 217 0.46 -25.64 21.22
C LYS A 217 1.36 -26.72 21.78
N GLU A 218 1.72 -26.61 23.04
CA GLU A 218 2.26 -27.71 23.80
C GLU A 218 1.20 -28.81 23.87
N GLY A 219 1.53 -29.96 23.29
CA GLY A 219 0.70 -31.15 23.34
C GLY A 219 0.70 -31.73 24.75
N THR A 220 -0.32 -31.42 25.52
CA THR A 220 -0.71 -32.23 26.65
C THR A 220 -1.78 -33.23 26.19
N SER A 221 -1.33 -34.44 25.94
CA SER A 221 -2.21 -35.61 25.81
C SER A 221 -2.86 -35.89 27.19
N SER A 222 -4.08 -35.46 27.40
CA SER A 222 -4.93 -36.02 28.42
C SER A 222 -6.07 -36.76 27.76
N THR A 223 -5.96 -38.08 27.85
CA THR A 223 -6.97 -39.07 27.54
C THR A 223 -8.19 -38.83 28.42
N PHE A 224 -9.26 -38.27 27.85
CA PHE A 224 -10.55 -38.24 28.51
C PHE A 224 -11.47 -39.21 27.79
N ALA A 225 -11.83 -40.33 28.49
CA ALA A 225 -12.84 -41.27 28.05
C ALA A 225 -14.25 -40.64 28.21
N PRO A 226 -15.18 -40.89 27.28
CA PRO A 226 -16.56 -40.38 27.39
C PRO A 226 -17.37 -41.21 28.41
N PRO A 227 -18.24 -40.58 29.23
CA PRO A 227 -19.14 -41.30 30.10
C PRO A 227 -20.31 -41.92 29.33
N ALA A 228 -20.72 -43.09 29.79
CA ALA A 228 -21.74 -43.96 29.22
C ALA A 228 -23.16 -43.33 29.17
N SER A 229 -23.83 -43.62 28.07
CA SER A 229 -25.24 -43.40 27.80
C SER A 229 -26.12 -44.06 28.85
N THR A 230 -26.94 -43.29 29.53
CA THR A 230 -28.13 -43.81 30.23
C THR A 230 -29.37 -43.36 29.44
N ARG A 231 -29.99 -44.34 28.81
CA ARG A 231 -31.36 -44.21 28.25
C ARG A 231 -32.36 -44.15 29.43
N ASN A 232 -33.22 -43.16 29.42
CA ASN A 232 -34.52 -43.27 30.01
C ASN A 232 -35.57 -42.67 29.06
N ALA A 233 -36.44 -43.57 28.61
CA ALA A 233 -37.66 -43.28 27.92
C ALA A 233 -38.74 -42.88 28.94
N THR A 234 -39.48 -41.82 28.68
CA THR A 234 -40.83 -41.65 29.16
C THR A 234 -41.64 -40.84 28.16
N SER A 235 -42.66 -41.49 27.71
CA SER A 235 -43.75 -41.07 26.83
C SER A 235 -44.73 -40.12 27.51
N ILE A 236 -45.69 -39.62 26.71
CA ILE A 236 -46.99 -38.93 27.03
C ILE A 236 -46.81 -37.39 26.88
N GLY A 237 -47.58 -36.70 26.05
CA GLY A 237 -48.93 -36.72 25.63
C GLY A 237 -49.23 -35.63 24.61
N THR A 238 -50.00 -35.99 23.68
CA THR A 238 -50.74 -35.21 22.68
C THR A 238 -51.74 -34.26 23.34
N THR A 239 -51.73 -32.98 23.01
CA THR A 239 -52.97 -32.18 23.05
C THR A 239 -52.98 -31.17 21.93
N ASP A 240 -53.90 -31.41 21.07
CA ASP A 240 -54.51 -30.64 20.02
C ASP A 240 -55.29 -29.45 20.63
N ILE A 241 -55.09 -28.20 20.23
CA ILE A 241 -56.09 -27.15 20.38
C ILE A 241 -55.95 -26.15 19.23
N ARG A 242 -56.99 -26.15 18.47
CA ARG A 242 -57.51 -25.32 17.40
C ARG A 242 -57.33 -23.82 17.55
N ASP A 243 -57.11 -23.19 16.39
CA ASP A 243 -57.48 -21.84 16.01
C ASP A 243 -58.94 -21.49 16.38
N PRO A 244 -59.28 -20.26 16.68
CA PRO A 244 -59.82 -19.37 15.68
C PRO A 244 -59.64 -17.84 15.95
N GLY A 245 -59.67 -17.02 14.86
CA GLY A 245 -59.99 -15.60 14.89
C GLY A 245 -59.12 -14.79 13.97
#